data_717b188ebec00aaa319b40ba98324139
#
_entry.id   717b188ebec00aaa319b40ba98324139
#
_cell.length_a   1.000
_cell.length_b   1.000
_cell.length_c   1.000
_cell.angle_alpha   90.00
_cell.angle_beta   90.00
_cell.angle_gamma   90.00
#
_symmetry.space_group_name_H-M   'P 1'
#
loop_
_entity.id
_entity.type
_entity.pdbx_description
1 polymer ?
#
loop_
_entity_poly.entity_id
_entity_poly.type
_entity_poly.pdbx_seq_one_letter_code
_entity_poly.pdbx_strand_id
1 'polypeptide(L)'
;MLDKKDKAILDILSVSGRESASSISEKIGMSTPAVIDRINKLQDADIIQGYTAKINYSKLGMDISALITLISESSEHYYEVIELAKSMHEVVKCFATTGTGSHVL
;
A
#
# COMPACT_ATOMS: atom_id res chain seq x y z
N MET A 1 -7.39 -8.01 17.96
CA MET A 1 -8.12 -8.84 17.00
C MET A 1 -9.15 -7.99 16.25
N LEU A 2 -9.30 -8.22 14.96
CA LEU A 2 -10.22 -7.44 14.15
C LEU A 2 -11.65 -7.95 14.28
N ASP A 3 -12.58 -7.03 14.49
CA ASP A 3 -14.02 -7.33 14.48
C ASP A 3 -14.66 -6.92 13.15
N LYS A 4 -15.98 -7.09 13.04
CA LYS A 4 -16.71 -6.74 11.81
C LYS A 4 -16.63 -5.25 11.48
N LYS A 5 -16.59 -4.38 12.50
CA LYS A 5 -16.50 -2.93 12.30
C LYS A 5 -15.11 -2.55 11.78
N ASP A 6 -14.07 -3.15 12.30
CA ASP A 6 -12.70 -2.94 11.79
C ASP A 6 -12.58 -3.34 10.34
N LYS A 7 -13.12 -4.51 9.98
CA LYS A 7 -13.12 -4.99 8.60
C LYS A 7 -13.90 -4.07 7.66
N ALA A 8 -15.04 -3.55 8.11
CA ALA A 8 -15.84 -2.61 7.33
C ALA A 8 -15.07 -1.32 7.07
N ILE A 9 -14.35 -0.80 8.07
CA ILE A 9 -13.50 0.38 7.93
C ILE A 9 -12.39 0.11 6.90
N LEU A 10 -11.71 -1.02 7.01
CA LEU A 10 -10.64 -1.39 6.08
C LEU A 10 -11.15 -1.56 4.66
N ASP A 11 -12.32 -2.14 4.47
CA ASP A 11 -12.93 -2.29 3.15
C ASP A 11 -13.21 -0.93 2.50
N ILE A 12 -13.75 0.01 3.26
CA ILE A 12 -14.03 1.37 2.77
C ILE A 12 -12.73 2.08 2.40
N LEU A 13 -11.74 2.05 3.30
CA LEU A 13 -10.47 2.73 3.08
C LEU A 13 -9.64 2.11 1.96
N SER A 14 -9.77 0.80 1.72
CA SER A 14 -9.07 0.14 0.63
C SER A 14 -9.56 0.59 -0.75
N VAL A 15 -10.80 1.05 -0.84
CA VAL A 15 -11.38 1.59 -2.08
C VAL A 15 -11.17 3.09 -2.17
N SER A 16 -11.32 3.81 -1.06
CA SER A 16 -11.18 5.28 -1.02
C SER A 16 -10.42 5.70 0.24
N GLY A 17 -9.11 5.87 0.10
CA GLY A 17 -8.24 6.26 1.21
C GLY A 17 -8.50 7.66 1.74
N ARG A 18 -9.26 8.50 1.02
CA ARG A 18 -9.61 9.85 1.45
C ARG A 18 -10.98 9.95 2.09
N GLU A 19 -11.67 8.84 2.28
CA GLU A 19 -12.96 8.84 2.93
C GLU A 19 -12.84 9.42 4.33
N SER A 20 -13.69 10.39 4.67
CA SER A 20 -13.66 11.02 5.99
C SER A 20 -14.20 10.09 7.06
N ALA A 21 -13.76 10.27 8.30
CA ALA A 21 -14.29 9.52 9.43
C ALA A 21 -15.80 9.73 9.60
N SER A 22 -16.30 10.94 9.31
CA SER A 22 -17.71 11.25 9.34
C SER A 22 -18.50 10.44 8.31
N SER A 23 -17.99 10.34 7.08
CA SER A 23 -18.62 9.54 6.04
C SER A 23 -18.60 8.06 6.37
N ILE A 24 -17.50 7.54 6.88
CA ILE A 24 -17.38 6.14 7.31
C ILE A 24 -18.38 5.86 8.43
N SER A 25 -18.51 6.77 9.40
CA SER A 25 -19.42 6.59 10.54
C SER A 25 -20.87 6.43 10.09
N GLU A 26 -21.29 7.18 9.08
CA GLU A 26 -22.63 7.07 8.50
C GLU A 26 -22.83 5.71 7.82
N LYS A 27 -21.81 5.23 7.11
CA LYS A 27 -21.90 3.97 6.35
C LYS A 27 -21.97 2.73 7.23
N ILE A 28 -21.29 2.75 8.38
CA ILE A 28 -21.19 1.55 9.24
C ILE A 28 -21.96 1.65 10.55
N GLY A 29 -22.66 2.78 10.80
CA GLY A 29 -23.49 2.95 11.98
C GLY A 29 -22.69 3.10 13.28
N MET A 30 -21.58 3.83 13.24
CA MET A 30 -20.77 4.17 14.41
C MET A 30 -20.68 5.68 14.55
N SER A 31 -20.33 6.16 15.76
CA SER A 31 -20.03 7.57 15.93
C SER A 31 -18.69 7.92 15.27
N THR A 32 -18.55 9.19 14.87
CA THR A 32 -17.31 9.67 14.26
C THR A 32 -16.10 9.49 15.20
N PRO A 33 -16.17 9.85 16.50
CA PRO A 33 -15.04 9.59 17.42
C PRO A 33 -14.69 8.10 17.54
N ALA A 34 -15.67 7.21 17.50
CA ALA A 34 -15.42 5.77 17.56
C ALA A 34 -14.68 5.28 16.29
N VAL A 35 -15.03 5.81 15.12
CA VAL A 35 -14.32 5.51 13.87
C VAL A 35 -12.88 5.99 13.93
N ILE A 36 -12.65 7.20 14.40
CA ILE A 36 -11.29 7.76 14.55
C ILE A 36 -10.45 6.89 15.49
N ASP A 37 -11.02 6.48 16.62
CA ASP A 37 -10.33 5.61 17.57
C ASP A 37 -9.92 4.29 16.93
N ARG A 38 -10.82 3.68 16.17
CA ARG A 38 -10.54 2.43 15.48
C ARG A 38 -9.46 2.57 14.42
N ILE A 39 -9.51 3.64 13.63
CA ILE A 39 -8.48 3.93 12.63
C ILE A 39 -7.12 4.10 13.29
N ASN A 40 -7.06 4.85 14.38
CA ASN A 40 -5.81 5.04 15.13
C ASN A 40 -5.24 3.72 15.65
N LYS A 41 -6.09 2.85 16.17
CA LYS A 41 -5.67 1.52 16.63
C LYS A 41 -5.16 0.65 15.49
N LEU A 42 -5.78 0.73 14.32
CA LEU A 42 -5.34 -0.01 13.14
C LEU A 42 -3.99 0.51 12.62
N GLN A 43 -3.75 1.81 12.71
CA GLN A 43 -2.46 2.41 12.38
C GLN A 43 -1.38 2.02 13.37
N ASP A 44 -1.69 2.06 14.67
CA ASP A 44 -0.74 1.69 15.73
C ASP A 44 -0.35 0.22 15.66
N ALA A 45 -1.27 -0.63 15.22
CA ALA A 45 -1.00 -2.07 15.02
C ALA A 45 -0.32 -2.38 13.68
N ASP A 46 0.02 -1.36 12.91
CA ASP A 46 0.65 -1.47 11.59
C ASP A 46 -0.20 -2.23 10.55
N ILE A 47 -1.51 -2.32 10.79
CA ILE A 47 -2.45 -2.89 9.83
C ILE A 47 -2.72 -1.88 8.72
N ILE A 48 -2.94 -0.60 9.08
CA ILE A 48 -2.94 0.50 8.12
C ILE A 48 -1.53 1.07 8.12
N GLN A 49 -0.82 0.86 7.02
CA GLN A 49 0.57 1.29 6.89
C GLN A 49 0.72 2.70 6.34
N GLY A 50 -0.33 3.24 5.77
CA GLY A 50 -0.32 4.58 5.24
C GLY A 50 -1.41 4.78 4.18
N TYR A 51 -1.41 5.96 3.59
CA TYR A 51 -2.36 6.36 2.56
C TYR A 51 -1.57 6.88 1.37
N THR A 52 -1.91 6.41 0.18
CA THR A 52 -1.23 6.85 -1.04
C THR A 52 -2.25 7.23 -2.10
N ALA A 53 -1.80 8.00 -3.08
CA ALA A 53 -2.62 8.36 -4.21
C ALA A 53 -2.42 7.36 -5.34
N LYS A 54 -3.50 6.95 -5.99
CA LYS A 54 -3.44 6.23 -7.27
C LYS A 54 -3.24 7.27 -8.36
N ILE A 55 -2.15 7.17 -9.10
CA ILE A 55 -1.79 8.16 -10.11
C ILE A 55 -1.92 7.54 -11.49
N ASN A 56 -2.58 8.25 -12.38
CA ASN A 56 -2.64 7.86 -13.78
C ASN A 56 -1.40 8.39 -14.49
N TYR A 57 -0.35 7.57 -14.54
CA TYR A 57 0.95 7.97 -15.08
C TYR A 57 0.90 8.25 -16.58
N SER A 58 0.00 7.61 -17.32
CA SER A 58 -0.11 7.89 -18.76
C SER A 58 -0.54 9.33 -19.03
N LYS A 59 -1.34 9.93 -18.16
CA LYS A 59 -1.75 11.34 -18.27
C LYS A 59 -0.64 12.32 -17.90
N LEU A 60 0.45 11.85 -17.32
CA LEU A 60 1.63 12.64 -17.03
C LEU A 60 2.71 12.47 -18.10
N GLY A 61 2.39 11.81 -19.23
CA GLY A 61 3.35 11.55 -20.28
C GLY A 61 4.17 10.28 -20.08
N MET A 62 3.81 9.46 -19.10
CA MET A 62 4.45 8.17 -18.81
C MET A 62 3.61 7.05 -19.41
N ASP A 63 3.63 6.94 -20.75
CA ASP A 63 2.73 6.04 -21.47
C ASP A 63 3.14 4.58 -21.44
N ILE A 64 4.38 4.30 -21.04
CA ILE A 64 4.94 2.94 -21.03
C ILE A 64 5.21 2.54 -19.58
N SER A 65 4.68 1.37 -19.20
CA SER A 65 5.07 0.72 -17.96
C SER A 65 5.64 -0.65 -18.28
N ALA A 66 6.62 -1.08 -17.51
CA ALA A 66 7.30 -2.35 -17.72
C ALA A 66 7.46 -3.09 -16.40
N LEU A 67 7.36 -4.42 -16.47
CA LEU A 67 7.70 -5.33 -15.38
C LEU A 67 9.07 -5.91 -15.66
N ILE A 68 10.04 -5.60 -14.81
CA ILE A 68 11.42 -6.07 -14.98
C ILE A 68 11.71 -7.08 -13.86
N THR A 69 12.13 -8.28 -14.26
CA THR A 69 12.55 -9.31 -13.31
C THR A 69 14.06 -9.38 -13.26
N LEU A 70 14.62 -9.23 -12.07
CA LEU A 70 16.07 -9.34 -11.85
C LEU A 70 16.38 -10.68 -11.22
N ILE A 71 17.39 -11.35 -11.75
CA ILE A 71 17.88 -12.63 -11.21
C ILE A 71 19.26 -12.36 -10.60
N SER A 72 19.37 -12.63 -9.30
CA SER A 72 20.61 -12.47 -8.58
C SER A 72 21.29 -13.82 -8.39
N GLU A 73 22.60 -13.86 -8.60
CA GLU A 73 23.39 -15.07 -8.40
C GLU A 73 23.56 -15.41 -6.91
N SER A 74 23.41 -14.42 -6.03
CA SER A 74 23.49 -14.62 -4.60
C SER A 74 22.61 -13.62 -3.87
N SER A 75 22.29 -13.91 -2.61
CA SER A 75 21.53 -12.98 -1.75
C SER A 75 22.38 -11.85 -1.18
N GLU A 76 23.66 -11.80 -1.51
CA GLU A 76 24.61 -10.83 -0.95
C GLU A 76 24.22 -9.39 -1.24
N HIS A 77 23.67 -9.12 -2.43
CA HIS A 77 23.28 -7.78 -2.87
C HIS A 77 21.77 -7.50 -2.75
N TYR A 78 21.06 -8.36 -2.02
CA TYR A 78 19.60 -8.27 -1.90
C TYR A 78 19.13 -6.89 -1.41
N TYR A 79 19.72 -6.40 -0.31
CA TYR A 79 19.33 -5.11 0.26
C TYR A 79 19.80 -3.93 -0.59
N GLU A 80 20.91 -4.09 -1.29
CA GLU A 80 21.41 -3.05 -2.19
C GLU A 80 20.45 -2.81 -3.34
N VAL A 81 19.88 -3.86 -3.90
CA VAL A 81 18.86 -3.75 -4.97
C VAL A 81 17.62 -3.03 -4.48
N ILE A 82 17.14 -3.37 -3.29
CA ILE A 82 15.97 -2.72 -2.68
C ILE A 82 16.23 -1.24 -2.45
N GLU A 83 17.38 -0.88 -1.88
CA GLU A 83 17.74 0.51 -1.64
C GLU A 83 17.89 1.31 -2.92
N LEU A 84 18.48 0.72 -3.95
CA LEU A 84 18.60 1.35 -5.27
C LEU A 84 17.21 1.59 -5.87
N ALA A 85 16.32 0.59 -5.80
CA ALA A 85 14.96 0.72 -6.31
C ALA A 85 14.19 1.84 -5.58
N LYS A 86 14.35 1.96 -4.28
CA LYS A 86 13.71 3.03 -3.50
C LYS A 86 14.19 4.43 -3.90
N SER A 87 15.45 4.55 -4.34
CA SER A 87 16.02 5.82 -4.75
C SER A 87 15.60 6.26 -6.15
N MET A 88 15.07 5.36 -6.95
CA MET A 88 14.65 5.62 -8.33
C MET A 88 13.16 5.91 -8.40
N HIS A 89 12.79 7.13 -8.76
CA HIS A 89 11.37 7.51 -8.85
C HIS A 89 10.65 6.84 -10.02
N GLU A 90 11.36 6.29 -11.00
CA GLU A 90 10.78 5.50 -12.08
C GLU A 90 10.28 4.14 -11.60
N VAL A 91 10.77 3.66 -10.45
CA VAL A 91 10.36 2.39 -9.85
C VAL A 91 9.17 2.65 -8.95
N VAL A 92 8.00 2.12 -9.31
CA VAL A 92 6.76 2.29 -8.55
C VAL A 92 6.63 1.22 -7.47
N LYS A 93 6.98 -0.02 -7.80
CA LYS A 93 6.90 -1.15 -6.89
C LYS A 93 8.10 -2.09 -7.07
N CYS A 94 8.55 -2.66 -5.96
CA CYS A 94 9.61 -3.65 -5.96
C CYS A 94 9.17 -4.83 -5.08
N PHE A 95 9.23 -6.04 -5.64
CA PHE A 95 8.86 -7.27 -4.93
C PHE A 95 10.03 -8.25 -4.94
N ALA A 96 10.23 -8.94 -3.82
CA ALA A 96 11.07 -10.12 -3.77
C ALA A 96 10.19 -11.33 -4.01
N THR A 97 10.58 -12.19 -4.93
CA THR A 97 9.80 -13.38 -5.30
C THR A 97 10.63 -14.65 -5.15
N THR A 98 9.94 -15.77 -5.12
CA THR A 98 10.55 -17.10 -5.22
C THR A 98 10.48 -17.57 -6.66
N GLY A 99 11.34 -18.50 -7.04
CA GLY A 99 11.38 -19.04 -8.40
C GLY A 99 12.57 -18.54 -9.19
N THR A 100 12.37 -18.21 -10.47
CA THR A 100 13.45 -17.84 -11.37
C THR A 100 13.96 -16.41 -11.19
N GLY A 101 13.16 -15.52 -10.60
CA GLY A 101 13.56 -14.14 -10.36
C GLY A 101 13.64 -13.84 -8.88
N SER A 102 14.61 -13.02 -8.45
CA SER A 102 14.75 -12.62 -7.06
C SER A 102 14.02 -11.32 -6.73
N HIS A 103 13.83 -10.45 -7.72
CA HIS A 103 13.10 -9.18 -7.55
C HIS A 103 12.27 -8.88 -8.79
N VAL A 104 11.12 -8.23 -8.58
CA VAL A 104 10.22 -7.75 -9.64
C VAL A 104 10.02 -6.25 -9.45
N LEU A 105 10.30 -5.49 -10.47
CA LEU A 105 10.19 -4.03 -10.47
C LEU A 105 8.94 -3.54 -11.20
#